data_b121d3f577c2be45ee0875ac0dc3b89c
#
_entry.id   b121d3f577c2be45ee0875ac0dc3b89c
#
_cell.length_a   1.000
_cell.length_b   1.000
_cell.length_c   1.000
_cell.angle_alpha   90.00
_cell.angle_beta   90.00
_cell.angle_gamma   90.00
#
_symmetry.space_group_name_H-M   'P 1'
#
loop_
_entity.id
_entity.type
_entity.pdbx_description
1 polymer ?
#
loop_
_entity_poly.entity_id
_entity_poly.type
_entity_poly.pdbx_seq_one_letter_code
_entity_poly.pdbx_strand_id
1 'polypeptide(L)'
;MRVNEEIKEIAAGYRQDKVRIGVLGSHSALEIGHGAKQEGCEVVVVCQKERERVYTKHYKNLFDHALVLNRFADVIEDENQEKLRELNTVFVPNRSFSVYVGYDNIENRFRVPIFGNRRILRAEERDMPKNQYYLLNKAGIKTPKTFASHMDIDRLAIVKVPEKERRIERAFFYASSPEEYSRRSEERTEKGVIAKEDLQKAMIEEYILGAKFNANFFWSKLDDEVELLGFDRRIQTDLDGVLDLPADEQLEAKIAVQNVEIGHMGATMRESQLEKIFDAGERFVETCKTEYPPGLIGLFALQGAVDKNLEFYVFDVSPRIPGCPCVEPTSPYMKYKYGREVGPGRRVAMEIRKAVRKERLEEVVT
;
A
#
# COMPACT_ATOMS: atom_id res chain seq x y z
N MET A 1 -12.60 -0.97 -21.18
CA MET A 1 -12.41 0.08 -22.22
C MET A 1 -13.35 1.26 -21.99
N ARG A 2 -14.67 1.11 -21.98
CA ARG A 2 -15.63 2.23 -21.81
C ARG A 2 -15.38 3.14 -20.59
N VAL A 3 -15.13 2.57 -19.39
CA VAL A 3 -14.94 3.37 -18.17
C VAL A 3 -13.72 4.30 -18.26
N ASN A 4 -12.60 3.83 -18.78
CA ASN A 4 -11.40 4.66 -18.88
C ASN A 4 -11.54 5.80 -19.92
N GLU A 5 -12.30 5.58 -20.99
CA GLU A 5 -12.60 6.63 -21.98
C GLU A 5 -13.50 7.70 -21.34
N GLU A 6 -14.58 7.29 -20.67
CA GLU A 6 -15.46 8.17 -19.92
C GLU A 6 -14.70 9.01 -18.86
N ILE A 7 -13.79 8.38 -18.11
CA ILE A 7 -12.98 9.11 -17.13
C ILE A 7 -12.06 10.13 -17.77
N LYS A 8 -11.49 9.84 -18.93
CA LYS A 8 -10.66 10.79 -19.67
C LYS A 8 -11.48 11.98 -20.14
N GLU A 9 -12.69 11.77 -20.64
CA GLU A 9 -13.62 12.83 -21.02
C GLU A 9 -13.98 13.70 -19.81
N ILE A 10 -14.27 13.10 -18.66
CA ILE A 10 -14.54 13.82 -17.41
C ILE A 10 -13.33 14.67 -17.01
N ALA A 11 -12.13 14.08 -17.02
CA ALA A 11 -10.89 14.77 -16.66
C ALA A 11 -10.55 15.93 -17.61
N ALA A 12 -10.79 15.76 -18.91
CA ALA A 12 -10.63 16.79 -19.93
C ALA A 12 -11.60 17.96 -19.73
N GLY A 13 -12.80 17.69 -19.18
CA GLY A 13 -13.79 18.70 -18.84
C GLY A 13 -13.48 19.50 -17.55
N TYR A 14 -12.48 19.09 -16.77
CA TYR A 14 -12.14 19.80 -15.53
C TYR A 14 -11.49 21.15 -15.81
N ARG A 15 -11.89 22.14 -15.02
CA ARG A 15 -11.22 23.44 -15.03
C ARG A 15 -9.82 23.29 -14.45
N GLN A 16 -8.82 23.47 -15.29
CA GLN A 16 -7.41 23.23 -14.94
C GLN A 16 -6.94 24.06 -13.73
N ASP A 17 -7.43 25.30 -13.59
CA ASP A 17 -7.14 26.20 -12.46
C ASP A 17 -7.78 25.75 -11.13
N LYS A 18 -8.70 24.79 -11.17
CA LYS A 18 -9.52 24.32 -10.04
C LYS A 18 -9.46 22.81 -9.79
N VAL A 19 -8.46 22.13 -10.33
CA VAL A 19 -8.29 20.72 -10.03
C VAL A 19 -7.93 20.54 -8.54
N ARG A 20 -8.74 19.73 -7.84
CA ARG A 20 -8.59 19.42 -6.43
C ARG A 20 -8.14 18.00 -6.23
N ILE A 21 -7.47 17.75 -5.11
CA ILE A 21 -7.04 16.41 -4.72
C ILE A 21 -8.07 15.84 -3.74
N GLY A 22 -8.68 14.71 -4.10
CA GLY A 22 -9.63 13.99 -3.27
C GLY A 22 -9.01 12.80 -2.57
N VAL A 23 -9.47 12.49 -1.35
CA VAL A 23 -9.01 11.32 -0.60
C VAL A 23 -10.08 10.80 0.35
N LEU A 24 -10.08 9.48 0.58
CA LEU A 24 -10.89 8.90 1.65
C LEU A 24 -10.24 9.19 3.01
N GLY A 25 -11.01 9.71 3.97
CA GLY A 25 -10.56 10.12 5.31
C GLY A 25 -10.17 8.92 6.20
N SER A 26 -9.08 8.28 5.87
CA SER A 26 -8.49 7.15 6.58
C SER A 26 -7.07 6.91 6.06
N HIS A 27 -6.30 6.02 6.70
CA HIS A 27 -4.95 5.65 6.27
C HIS A 27 -4.10 6.90 5.98
N SER A 28 -3.55 7.10 4.77
CA SER A 28 -2.63 8.19 4.39
C SER A 28 -3.32 9.54 4.08
N ALA A 29 -4.57 9.77 4.52
CA ALA A 29 -5.32 10.97 4.14
C ALA A 29 -4.67 12.29 4.64
N LEU A 30 -4.09 12.28 5.84
CA LEU A 30 -3.39 13.46 6.38
C LEU A 30 -2.16 13.80 5.56
N GLU A 31 -1.39 12.78 5.17
CA GLU A 31 -0.20 12.92 4.36
C GLU A 31 -0.53 13.44 2.96
N ILE A 32 -1.58 12.91 2.33
CA ILE A 32 -2.06 13.39 1.02
C ILE A 32 -2.52 14.85 1.14
N GLY A 33 -3.31 15.17 2.15
CA GLY A 33 -3.76 16.53 2.40
C GLY A 33 -2.61 17.52 2.64
N HIS A 34 -1.64 17.12 3.47
CA HIS A 34 -0.44 17.93 3.74
C HIS A 34 0.36 18.19 2.47
N GLY A 35 0.69 17.14 1.73
CA GLY A 35 1.46 17.27 0.49
C GLY A 35 0.74 18.09 -0.58
N ALA A 36 -0.58 17.96 -0.69
CA ALA A 36 -1.40 18.77 -1.58
C ALA A 36 -1.34 20.27 -1.22
N LYS A 37 -1.43 20.59 0.08
CA LYS A 37 -1.31 21.97 0.56
C LYS A 37 0.08 22.55 0.33
N GLN A 38 1.14 21.78 0.48
CA GLN A 38 2.51 22.21 0.16
C GLN A 38 2.66 22.62 -1.31
N GLU A 39 1.87 22.02 -2.20
CA GLU A 39 1.86 22.35 -3.63
C GLU A 39 0.73 23.33 -4.01
N GLY A 40 0.01 23.92 -3.04
CA GLY A 40 -1.03 24.92 -3.25
C GLY A 40 -2.33 24.35 -3.84
N CYS A 41 -2.58 23.04 -3.68
CA CYS A 41 -3.83 22.42 -4.10
C CYS A 41 -4.91 22.54 -3.02
N GLU A 42 -6.16 22.70 -3.41
CA GLU A 42 -7.31 22.45 -2.54
C GLU A 42 -7.57 20.96 -2.39
N VAL A 43 -8.08 20.56 -1.22
CA VAL A 43 -8.26 19.16 -0.86
C VAL A 43 -9.71 18.87 -0.47
N VAL A 44 -10.23 17.77 -1.03
CA VAL A 44 -11.55 17.23 -0.71
C VAL A 44 -11.36 15.93 0.09
N VAL A 45 -11.86 15.88 1.31
CA VAL A 45 -11.85 14.65 2.11
C VAL A 45 -13.24 14.03 2.17
N VAL A 46 -13.32 12.74 1.86
CA VAL A 46 -14.55 11.95 2.05
C VAL A 46 -14.44 11.23 3.40
N CYS A 47 -15.29 11.60 4.33
CA CYS A 47 -15.30 11.08 5.70
C CYS A 47 -16.47 10.15 5.94
N GLN A 48 -16.30 9.22 6.86
CA GLN A 48 -17.41 8.49 7.45
C GLN A 48 -17.85 9.18 8.74
N LYS A 49 -19.16 9.28 8.94
CA LYS A 49 -19.78 9.80 10.16
C LYS A 49 -19.19 9.11 11.39
N GLU A 50 -18.97 9.88 12.46
CA GLU A 50 -18.30 9.49 13.71
C GLU A 50 -16.77 9.27 13.59
N ARG A 51 -16.19 9.35 12.40
CA ARG A 51 -14.74 9.28 12.14
C ARG A 51 -14.17 10.54 11.50
N GLU A 52 -15.01 11.57 11.26
CA GLU A 52 -14.64 12.80 10.57
C GLU A 52 -13.81 13.79 11.41
N ARG A 53 -13.84 13.68 12.75
CA ARG A 53 -13.25 14.71 13.64
C ARG A 53 -11.76 14.96 13.43
N VAL A 54 -11.02 13.95 13.02
CA VAL A 54 -9.58 14.10 12.72
C VAL A 54 -9.41 15.13 11.60
N TYR A 55 -10.23 15.07 10.57
CA TYR A 55 -10.13 15.88 9.35
C TYR A 55 -10.88 17.21 9.43
N THR A 56 -12.03 17.24 10.07
CA THR A 56 -12.92 18.41 10.14
C THR A 56 -12.65 19.32 11.34
N LYS A 57 -11.96 18.81 12.37
CA LYS A 57 -11.67 19.54 13.60
C LYS A 57 -10.16 19.68 13.85
N HIS A 58 -9.43 18.55 13.98
CA HIS A 58 -8.04 18.58 14.43
C HIS A 58 -7.08 19.06 13.34
N TYR A 59 -7.25 18.58 12.11
CA TYR A 59 -6.43 18.94 10.95
C TYR A 59 -7.27 19.58 9.83
N LYS A 60 -8.28 20.37 10.22
CA LYS A 60 -9.16 21.06 9.27
C LYS A 60 -8.44 21.99 8.29
N ASN A 61 -7.27 22.46 8.65
CA ASN A 61 -6.43 23.31 7.80
C ASN A 61 -5.87 22.59 6.57
N LEU A 62 -5.91 21.26 6.55
CA LEU A 62 -5.46 20.46 5.41
C LEU A 62 -6.57 20.20 4.38
N PHE A 63 -7.84 20.46 4.73
CA PHE A 63 -9.00 20.09 3.92
C PHE A 63 -9.92 21.28 3.69
N ASP A 64 -10.14 21.62 2.43
CA ASP A 64 -11.01 22.76 2.06
C ASP A 64 -12.47 22.34 1.99
N HIS A 65 -12.72 21.08 1.61
CA HIS A 65 -14.04 20.49 1.49
C HIS A 65 -14.09 19.14 2.22
N ALA A 66 -15.18 18.90 2.95
CA ALA A 66 -15.43 17.61 3.61
C ALA A 66 -16.80 17.08 3.19
N LEU A 67 -16.81 15.89 2.58
CA LEU A 67 -18.03 15.15 2.29
C LEU A 67 -18.20 14.07 3.36
N VAL A 68 -19.16 14.25 4.27
CA VAL A 68 -19.40 13.31 5.37
C VAL A 68 -20.54 12.37 4.97
N LEU A 69 -20.22 11.07 4.86
CA LEU A 69 -21.13 10.00 4.46
C LEU A 69 -21.47 9.09 5.65
N ASN A 70 -22.55 8.34 5.58
CA ASN A 70 -22.85 7.36 6.61
C ASN A 70 -21.82 6.22 6.62
N ARG A 71 -21.42 5.75 5.43
CA ARG A 71 -20.37 4.74 5.24
C ARG A 71 -19.44 5.19 4.12
N PHE A 72 -18.18 4.82 4.20
CA PHE A 72 -17.23 5.11 3.11
C PHE A 72 -17.67 4.52 1.75
N ALA A 73 -18.32 3.36 1.78
CA ALA A 73 -18.83 2.72 0.56
C ALA A 73 -19.87 3.59 -0.19
N ASP A 74 -20.56 4.48 0.50
CA ASP A 74 -21.59 5.33 -0.10
C ASP A 74 -21.00 6.39 -1.07
N VAL A 75 -19.66 6.47 -1.15
CA VAL A 75 -18.96 7.33 -2.14
C VAL A 75 -19.27 6.95 -3.59
N ILE A 76 -19.74 5.71 -3.84
CA ILE A 76 -20.12 5.23 -5.17
C ILE A 76 -21.54 5.67 -5.61
N GLU A 77 -22.32 6.25 -4.72
CA GLU A 77 -23.65 6.75 -5.07
C GLU A 77 -23.52 7.96 -6.01
N ASP A 78 -24.38 8.03 -7.02
CA ASP A 78 -24.26 9.01 -8.11
C ASP A 78 -24.20 10.46 -7.61
N GLU A 79 -25.04 10.80 -6.62
CA GLU A 79 -25.05 12.12 -5.99
C GLU A 79 -23.69 12.52 -5.37
N ASN A 80 -23.02 11.56 -4.71
CA ASN A 80 -21.74 11.77 -4.08
C ASN A 80 -20.61 11.91 -5.10
N GLN A 81 -20.66 11.11 -6.16
CA GLN A 81 -19.72 11.22 -7.26
C GLN A 81 -19.90 12.52 -8.04
N GLU A 82 -21.14 12.97 -8.25
CA GLU A 82 -21.45 14.25 -8.90
C GLU A 82 -20.85 15.43 -8.12
N LYS A 83 -21.03 15.48 -6.81
CA LYS A 83 -20.38 16.48 -5.93
C LYS A 83 -18.85 16.49 -6.08
N LEU A 84 -18.23 15.32 -6.17
CA LEU A 84 -16.78 15.21 -6.37
C LEU A 84 -16.37 15.71 -7.76
N ARG A 85 -17.13 15.42 -8.81
CA ARG A 85 -16.87 15.91 -10.17
C ARG A 85 -17.07 17.41 -10.29
N GLU A 86 -18.13 17.98 -9.71
CA GLU A 86 -18.38 19.42 -9.65
C GLU A 86 -17.23 20.19 -8.99
N LEU A 87 -16.57 19.54 -8.01
CA LEU A 87 -15.37 20.06 -7.37
C LEU A 87 -14.10 19.85 -8.19
N ASN A 88 -14.17 19.32 -9.43
CA ASN A 88 -13.03 18.94 -10.27
C ASN A 88 -12.00 18.05 -9.51
N THR A 89 -12.48 17.03 -8.84
CA THR A 89 -11.67 16.21 -7.94
C THR A 89 -10.94 15.12 -8.71
N VAL A 90 -9.63 15.06 -8.53
CA VAL A 90 -8.79 13.87 -8.83
C VAL A 90 -8.60 13.09 -7.54
N PHE A 91 -9.12 11.87 -7.50
CA PHE A 91 -9.14 11.06 -6.29
C PHE A 91 -7.86 10.24 -6.16
N VAL A 92 -7.16 10.36 -5.01
CA VAL A 92 -5.94 9.60 -4.72
C VAL A 92 -6.31 8.36 -3.90
N PRO A 93 -6.13 7.15 -4.47
CA PRO A 93 -6.51 5.93 -3.78
C PRO A 93 -5.54 5.61 -2.64
N ASN A 94 -6.08 5.31 -1.46
CA ASN A 94 -5.37 4.75 -0.32
C ASN A 94 -5.88 3.33 -0.02
N ARG A 95 -5.26 2.61 0.93
CA ARG A 95 -5.69 1.25 1.29
C ARG A 95 -7.15 1.18 1.71
N SER A 96 -7.60 2.16 2.47
CA SER A 96 -8.98 2.22 2.96
C SER A 96 -10.01 2.36 1.84
N PHE A 97 -9.66 3.05 0.74
CA PHE A 97 -10.51 3.13 -0.44
C PHE A 97 -10.77 1.74 -1.04
N SER A 98 -9.72 0.95 -1.23
CA SER A 98 -9.86 -0.43 -1.72
C SER A 98 -10.67 -1.31 -0.78
N VAL A 99 -10.43 -1.21 0.53
CA VAL A 99 -11.07 -2.07 1.54
C VAL A 99 -12.56 -1.74 1.72
N TYR A 100 -12.91 -0.46 1.80
CA TYR A 100 -14.29 -0.08 2.12
C TYR A 100 -15.19 0.04 0.90
N VAL A 101 -14.64 0.41 -0.26
CA VAL A 101 -15.43 0.56 -1.49
C VAL A 101 -15.46 -0.73 -2.30
N GLY A 102 -14.37 -1.48 -2.28
CA GLY A 102 -14.20 -2.74 -3.01
C GLY A 102 -13.78 -2.54 -4.47
N TYR A 103 -12.96 -3.47 -4.97
CA TYR A 103 -12.33 -3.34 -6.30
C TYR A 103 -13.33 -3.29 -7.44
N ASP A 104 -14.40 -4.09 -7.40
CA ASP A 104 -15.40 -4.11 -8.46
C ASP A 104 -16.17 -2.78 -8.57
N ASN A 105 -16.46 -2.15 -7.45
CA ASN A 105 -17.06 -0.82 -7.43
C ASN A 105 -16.09 0.25 -7.94
N ILE A 106 -14.82 0.20 -7.52
CA ILE A 106 -13.78 1.11 -7.97
C ILE A 106 -13.59 1.02 -9.49
N GLU A 107 -13.52 -0.19 -10.02
CA GLU A 107 -13.27 -0.41 -11.46
C GLU A 107 -14.47 -0.11 -12.34
N ASN A 108 -15.69 -0.47 -11.87
CA ASN A 108 -16.87 -0.51 -12.74
C ASN A 108 -17.93 0.56 -12.44
N ARG A 109 -17.92 1.17 -11.24
CA ARG A 109 -18.95 2.12 -10.81
C ARG A 109 -18.43 3.49 -10.42
N PHE A 110 -17.19 3.61 -9.97
CA PHE A 110 -16.64 4.89 -9.54
C PHE A 110 -16.24 5.75 -10.76
N ARG A 111 -16.98 6.84 -11.00
CA ARG A 111 -16.86 7.74 -12.16
C ARG A 111 -16.19 9.08 -11.81
N VAL A 112 -15.32 9.08 -10.80
CA VAL A 112 -14.43 10.20 -10.50
C VAL A 112 -13.03 9.82 -10.98
N PRO A 113 -12.27 10.70 -11.64
CA PRO A 113 -10.90 10.43 -12.04
C PRO A 113 -10.03 10.01 -10.85
N ILE A 114 -9.41 8.84 -10.93
CA ILE A 114 -8.50 8.32 -9.92
C ILE A 114 -7.07 8.56 -10.40
N PHE A 115 -6.24 9.21 -9.59
CA PHE A 115 -4.81 9.27 -9.83
C PHE A 115 -4.21 7.87 -9.74
N GLY A 116 -3.57 7.42 -10.81
CA GLY A 116 -3.07 6.06 -10.88
C GLY A 116 -3.90 5.13 -11.75
N ASN A 117 -3.64 3.84 -11.65
CA ASN A 117 -4.36 2.80 -12.38
C ASN A 117 -5.31 2.06 -11.43
N ARG A 118 -6.63 2.28 -11.60
CA ARG A 118 -7.67 1.64 -10.76
C ARG A 118 -7.66 0.12 -10.81
N ARG A 119 -7.23 -0.48 -11.92
CA ARG A 119 -7.22 -1.93 -12.11
C ARG A 119 -6.09 -2.63 -11.39
N ILE A 120 -4.93 -1.97 -11.22
CA ILE A 120 -3.80 -2.58 -10.54
C ILE A 120 -4.00 -2.66 -9.02
N LEU A 121 -4.95 -1.90 -8.46
CA LEU A 121 -5.21 -1.90 -7.02
C LEU A 121 -5.53 -3.29 -6.49
N ARG A 122 -6.25 -4.12 -7.27
CA ARG A 122 -6.59 -5.50 -6.88
C ARG A 122 -5.41 -6.47 -6.90
N ALA A 123 -4.30 -6.12 -7.55
CA ALA A 123 -3.11 -6.95 -7.54
C ALA A 123 -2.47 -7.10 -6.14
N GLU A 124 -2.85 -6.23 -5.19
CA GLU A 124 -2.47 -6.35 -3.78
C GLU A 124 -3.07 -7.60 -3.11
N GLU A 125 -4.21 -8.11 -3.62
CA GLU A 125 -4.86 -9.30 -3.06
C GLU A 125 -4.22 -10.58 -3.63
N ARG A 126 -3.96 -11.56 -2.73
CA ARG A 126 -3.21 -12.78 -3.08
C ARG A 126 -4.02 -13.83 -3.82
N ASP A 127 -5.35 -13.77 -3.73
CA ASP A 127 -6.29 -14.67 -4.39
C ASP A 127 -6.61 -14.28 -5.83
N MET A 128 -6.07 -13.16 -6.33
CA MET A 128 -6.26 -12.70 -7.71
C MET A 128 -5.30 -13.41 -8.67
N PRO A 129 -5.74 -13.75 -9.91
CA PRO A 129 -4.90 -14.45 -10.90
C PRO A 129 -3.59 -13.72 -11.25
N LYS A 130 -3.65 -12.38 -11.39
CA LYS A 130 -2.48 -11.51 -11.65
C LYS A 130 -2.12 -10.71 -10.39
N ASN A 131 -1.95 -11.42 -9.27
CA ASN A 131 -1.62 -10.82 -7.99
C ASN A 131 -0.18 -10.31 -7.92
N GLN A 132 0.16 -9.72 -6.80
CA GLN A 132 1.50 -9.18 -6.53
C GLN A 132 2.63 -10.22 -6.72
N TYR A 133 2.44 -11.49 -6.36
CA TYR A 133 3.45 -12.55 -6.57
C TYR A 133 3.62 -12.89 -8.04
N TYR A 134 2.51 -12.94 -8.81
CA TYR A 134 2.59 -13.09 -10.26
C TYR A 134 3.43 -11.98 -10.88
N LEU A 135 3.18 -10.72 -10.50
CA LEU A 135 3.93 -9.57 -11.01
C LEU A 135 5.41 -9.61 -10.60
N LEU A 136 5.70 -9.91 -9.32
CA LEU A 136 7.07 -10.03 -8.83
C LEU A 136 7.87 -11.13 -9.56
N ASN A 137 7.27 -12.31 -9.70
CA ASN A 137 7.91 -13.43 -10.39
C ASN A 137 8.14 -13.12 -11.87
N LYS A 138 7.17 -12.49 -12.53
CA LYS A 138 7.31 -12.09 -13.93
C LYS A 138 8.37 -11.00 -14.13
N ALA A 139 8.52 -10.11 -13.16
CA ALA A 139 9.58 -9.11 -13.11
C ALA A 139 10.95 -9.70 -12.75
N GLY A 140 11.05 -10.99 -12.44
CA GLY A 140 12.28 -11.63 -11.99
C GLY A 140 12.79 -11.09 -10.64
N ILE A 141 11.91 -10.55 -9.81
CA ILE A 141 12.22 -10.06 -8.47
C ILE A 141 12.20 -11.27 -7.51
N LYS A 142 13.23 -11.38 -6.67
CA LYS A 142 13.31 -12.48 -5.71
C LYS A 142 12.16 -12.41 -4.71
N THR A 143 11.45 -13.53 -4.57
CA THR A 143 10.39 -13.73 -3.58
C THR A 143 10.77 -14.89 -2.64
N PRO A 144 10.22 -14.95 -1.42
CA PRO A 144 10.34 -16.15 -0.60
C PRO A 144 9.86 -17.39 -1.35
N LYS A 145 10.52 -18.54 -1.11
CA LYS A 145 10.07 -19.82 -1.65
C LYS A 145 8.67 -20.12 -1.11
N THR A 146 7.73 -20.42 -1.99
CA THR A 146 6.39 -20.90 -1.60
C THR A 146 6.39 -22.42 -1.58
N PHE A 147 5.83 -23.03 -0.54
CA PHE A 147 5.66 -24.47 -0.39
C PHE A 147 4.26 -24.89 -0.81
N ALA A 148 4.15 -25.87 -1.69
CA ALA A 148 2.87 -26.40 -2.15
C ALA A 148 2.12 -27.16 -1.05
N SER A 149 2.87 -27.81 -0.14
CA SER A 149 2.35 -28.55 0.99
C SER A 149 3.23 -28.32 2.22
N HIS A 150 2.65 -28.47 3.41
CA HIS A 150 3.42 -28.47 4.65
C HIS A 150 4.45 -29.60 4.72
N MET A 151 4.23 -30.69 3.96
CA MET A 151 5.19 -31.79 3.84
C MET A 151 6.49 -31.39 3.12
N ASP A 152 6.45 -30.28 2.37
CA ASP A 152 7.61 -29.78 1.61
C ASP A 152 8.47 -28.79 2.43
N ILE A 153 8.12 -28.54 3.69
CA ILE A 153 8.86 -27.59 4.55
C ILE A 153 10.24 -28.16 4.85
N ASP A 154 11.27 -27.54 4.27
CA ASP A 154 12.67 -27.92 4.38
C ASP A 154 13.53 -26.88 5.12
N ARG A 155 12.92 -25.77 5.56
CA ARG A 155 13.55 -24.64 6.24
C ARG A 155 12.52 -23.83 7.02
N LEU A 156 12.98 -22.82 7.77
CA LEU A 156 12.07 -21.92 8.50
C LEU A 156 11.06 -21.29 7.55
N ALA A 157 9.80 -21.56 7.79
CA ALA A 157 8.66 -21.07 7.04
C ALA A 157 7.70 -20.27 7.92
N ILE A 158 6.97 -19.35 7.30
CA ILE A 158 5.82 -18.66 7.87
C ILE A 158 4.55 -19.18 7.21
N VAL A 159 3.60 -19.59 8.03
CA VAL A 159 2.27 -20.04 7.61
C VAL A 159 1.31 -18.88 7.79
N LYS A 160 0.78 -18.35 6.71
CA LYS A 160 -0.14 -17.20 6.68
C LYS A 160 -1.55 -17.72 6.41
N VAL A 161 -2.41 -17.60 7.41
CA VAL A 161 -3.79 -18.08 7.32
C VAL A 161 -4.69 -16.94 6.85
N PRO A 162 -5.52 -17.13 5.81
CA PRO A 162 -6.48 -16.11 5.40
C PRO A 162 -7.61 -16.01 6.43
N GLU A 163 -7.83 -14.82 6.96
CA GLU A 163 -8.93 -14.51 7.87
C GLU A 163 -10.10 -13.85 7.12
N LYS A 164 -11.27 -14.47 7.14
CA LYS A 164 -12.49 -13.90 6.55
C LYS A 164 -13.11 -12.80 7.40
N GLU A 165 -12.91 -12.83 8.71
CA GLU A 165 -13.43 -11.83 9.64
C GLU A 165 -12.27 -11.26 10.46
N ARG A 166 -11.86 -10.04 10.12
CA ARG A 166 -10.76 -9.33 10.78
C ARG A 166 -11.13 -8.89 12.20
N ARG A 167 -11.05 -9.78 13.16
CA ARG A 167 -10.90 -9.40 14.58
C ARG A 167 -9.44 -9.16 14.97
N ILE A 168 -8.51 -9.79 14.24
CA ILE A 168 -7.05 -9.70 14.48
C ILE A 168 -6.36 -9.65 13.11
N GLU A 169 -5.39 -8.75 12.91
CA GLU A 169 -4.61 -8.71 11.66
C GLU A 169 -3.73 -9.97 11.52
N ARG A 170 -4.15 -10.93 10.70
CA ARG A 170 -3.42 -12.10 10.22
C ARG A 170 -2.95 -13.09 11.30
N ALA A 171 -3.66 -14.18 11.45
CA ALA A 171 -3.12 -15.34 12.13
C ALA A 171 -1.97 -15.94 11.33
N PHE A 172 -0.79 -16.04 11.93
CA PHE A 172 0.33 -16.75 11.36
C PHE A 172 1.14 -17.49 12.43
N PHE A 173 1.88 -18.50 11.99
CA PHE A 173 2.83 -19.20 12.82
C PHE A 173 4.04 -19.64 12.00
N TYR A 174 5.11 -20.05 12.67
CA TYR A 174 6.33 -20.48 12.04
C TYR A 174 6.49 -21.99 12.18
N ALA A 175 7.15 -22.63 11.23
CA ALA A 175 7.52 -24.05 11.30
C ALA A 175 8.78 -24.28 10.47
N SER A 176 9.67 -25.16 10.95
CA SER A 176 10.92 -25.50 10.27
C SER A 176 10.90 -26.93 9.70
N SER A 177 9.85 -27.69 10.00
CA SER A 177 9.62 -29.04 9.48
C SER A 177 8.13 -29.38 9.41
N PRO A 178 7.74 -30.46 8.70
CA PRO A 178 6.37 -30.95 8.67
C PRO A 178 5.81 -31.30 10.07
N GLU A 179 6.64 -31.89 10.93
CA GLU A 179 6.25 -32.27 12.29
C GLU A 179 5.97 -31.03 13.14
N GLU A 180 6.82 -30.01 13.01
CA GLU A 180 6.60 -28.76 13.73
C GLU A 180 5.35 -28.04 13.23
N TYR A 181 5.07 -28.06 11.93
CA TYR A 181 3.84 -27.55 11.36
C TYR A 181 2.62 -28.24 11.98
N SER A 182 2.60 -29.58 11.98
CA SER A 182 1.48 -30.37 12.51
C SER A 182 1.22 -30.03 13.98
N ARG A 183 2.24 -30.08 14.81
CA ARG A 183 2.14 -29.75 16.24
C ARG A 183 1.61 -28.32 16.46
N ARG A 184 2.16 -27.32 15.77
CA ARG A 184 1.76 -25.93 15.98
C ARG A 184 0.38 -25.61 15.40
N SER A 185 -0.03 -26.26 14.30
CA SER A 185 -1.37 -26.09 13.75
C SER A 185 -2.44 -26.69 14.68
N GLU A 186 -2.18 -27.88 15.27
CA GLU A 186 -3.06 -28.49 16.28
C GLU A 186 -3.21 -27.61 17.51
N GLU A 187 -2.10 -27.16 18.11
CA GLU A 187 -2.12 -26.25 19.29
C GLU A 187 -2.94 -24.99 19.04
N ARG A 188 -2.88 -24.40 17.85
CA ARG A 188 -3.62 -23.17 17.52
C ARG A 188 -5.07 -23.42 17.22
N THR A 189 -5.37 -24.56 16.63
CA THR A 189 -6.75 -24.97 16.36
C THR A 189 -7.47 -25.30 17.68
N GLU A 190 -6.82 -26.04 18.58
CA GLU A 190 -7.37 -26.36 19.91
C GLU A 190 -7.61 -25.09 20.77
N LYS A 191 -6.74 -24.11 20.66
CA LYS A 191 -6.90 -22.79 21.32
C LYS A 191 -7.92 -21.87 20.64
N GLY A 192 -8.53 -22.29 19.53
CA GLY A 192 -9.48 -21.48 18.76
C GLY A 192 -8.87 -20.24 18.11
N VAL A 193 -7.54 -20.20 17.93
CA VAL A 193 -6.83 -19.09 17.28
C VAL A 193 -6.95 -19.16 15.77
N ILE A 194 -7.01 -20.37 15.21
CA ILE A 194 -7.12 -20.64 13.76
C ILE A 194 -8.21 -21.68 13.55
N ALA A 195 -9.10 -21.45 12.58
CA ALA A 195 -10.08 -22.44 12.17
C ALA A 195 -9.43 -23.50 11.29
N LYS A 196 -9.84 -24.77 11.44
CA LYS A 196 -9.25 -25.89 10.70
C LYS A 196 -9.46 -25.76 9.17
N GLU A 197 -10.58 -25.18 8.77
CA GLU A 197 -10.91 -24.92 7.38
C GLU A 197 -10.00 -23.84 6.75
N ASP A 198 -9.52 -22.88 7.55
CA ASP A 198 -8.65 -21.80 7.09
C ASP A 198 -7.21 -22.27 6.90
N LEU A 199 -6.78 -23.30 7.64
CA LEU A 199 -5.47 -23.95 7.43
C LEU A 199 -5.33 -24.55 6.02
N GLN A 200 -6.43 -25.06 5.43
CA GLN A 200 -6.42 -25.61 4.07
C GLN A 200 -6.13 -24.56 3.00
N LYS A 201 -6.38 -23.28 3.31
CA LYS A 201 -6.15 -22.12 2.43
C LYS A 201 -4.89 -21.35 2.81
N ALA A 202 -4.18 -21.83 3.82
CA ALA A 202 -2.98 -21.15 4.31
C ALA A 202 -1.88 -21.14 3.25
N MET A 203 -1.25 -20.00 3.08
CA MET A 203 -0.05 -19.87 2.27
C MET A 203 1.18 -20.17 3.14
N ILE A 204 2.03 -21.09 2.70
CA ILE A 204 3.26 -21.46 3.39
C ILE A 204 4.43 -20.90 2.58
N GLU A 205 5.20 -20.00 3.19
CA GLU A 205 6.34 -19.34 2.56
C GLU A 205 7.60 -19.48 3.41
N GLU A 206 8.75 -19.50 2.76
CA GLU A 206 10.03 -19.35 3.45
C GLU A 206 10.02 -18.03 4.28
N TYR A 207 10.50 -18.13 5.50
CA TYR A 207 10.72 -16.94 6.33
C TYR A 207 12.14 -16.41 6.11
N ILE A 208 12.24 -15.30 5.40
CA ILE A 208 13.54 -14.67 5.13
C ILE A 208 14.10 -14.06 6.41
N LEU A 209 15.18 -14.66 6.94
CA LEU A 209 15.94 -14.11 8.06
C LEU A 209 16.80 -12.94 7.54
N GLY A 210 16.31 -11.73 7.75
CA GLY A 210 16.98 -10.53 7.26
C GLY A 210 16.41 -9.25 7.85
N ALA A 211 17.04 -8.13 7.50
CA ALA A 211 16.56 -6.81 7.85
C ALA A 211 15.35 -6.45 6.99
N LYS A 212 14.20 -6.18 7.64
CA LYS A 212 12.96 -5.82 6.95
C LYS A 212 12.97 -4.35 6.56
N PHE A 213 12.61 -4.08 5.31
CA PHE A 213 12.44 -2.74 4.74
C PHE A 213 11.23 -2.67 3.84
N ASN A 214 10.56 -1.54 3.84
CA ASN A 214 9.65 -1.12 2.79
C ASN A 214 10.40 -0.12 1.92
N ALA A 215 10.62 -0.44 0.66
CA ALA A 215 11.18 0.49 -0.32
C ALA A 215 10.01 1.21 -1.00
N ASN A 216 9.92 2.53 -0.79
CA ASN A 216 8.83 3.36 -1.28
C ASN A 216 9.27 4.11 -2.53
N PHE A 217 8.51 3.94 -3.61
CA PHE A 217 8.82 4.49 -4.93
C PHE A 217 7.70 5.37 -5.45
N PHE A 218 8.06 6.16 -6.44
CA PHE A 218 7.14 6.85 -7.32
C PHE A 218 7.52 6.58 -8.77
N TRP A 219 6.55 6.16 -9.58
CA TRP A 219 6.69 6.13 -11.03
C TRP A 219 6.09 7.39 -11.63
N SER A 220 6.93 8.29 -12.15
CA SER A 220 6.48 9.45 -12.91
C SER A 220 6.22 9.05 -14.35
N LYS A 221 4.95 8.93 -14.71
CA LYS A 221 4.59 8.66 -16.11
C LYS A 221 4.90 9.82 -17.04
N LEU A 222 4.89 11.05 -16.50
CA LEU A 222 5.17 12.24 -17.27
C LEU A 222 6.65 12.45 -17.59
N ASP A 223 7.53 11.89 -16.76
CA ASP A 223 8.99 11.98 -16.91
C ASP A 223 9.63 10.65 -17.32
N ASP A 224 8.84 9.56 -17.33
CA ASP A 224 9.30 8.18 -17.62
C ASP A 224 10.43 7.75 -16.67
N GLU A 225 10.26 8.01 -15.35
CA GLU A 225 11.31 7.83 -14.35
C GLU A 225 10.77 7.16 -13.07
N VAL A 226 11.53 6.21 -12.54
CA VAL A 226 11.33 5.64 -11.19
C VAL A 226 12.12 6.45 -10.17
N GLU A 227 11.45 6.91 -9.13
CA GLU A 227 12.04 7.67 -8.05
C GLU A 227 11.94 6.88 -6.74
N LEU A 228 13.01 6.89 -5.96
CA LEU A 228 13.01 6.32 -4.62
C LEU A 228 12.66 7.41 -3.60
N LEU A 229 11.49 7.29 -2.97
CA LEU A 229 11.10 8.22 -1.91
C LEU A 229 11.88 7.98 -0.63
N GLY A 230 12.12 6.71 -0.30
CA GLY A 230 12.85 6.33 0.90
C GLY A 230 12.46 4.96 1.42
N PHE A 231 12.96 4.66 2.59
CA PHE A 231 12.69 3.40 3.28
C PHE A 231 12.03 3.66 4.62
N ASP A 232 11.20 2.69 5.01
CA ASP A 232 10.65 2.63 6.35
C ASP A 232 10.61 1.20 6.88
N ARG A 233 10.39 1.09 8.18
CA ARG A 233 10.12 -0.16 8.91
C ARG A 233 8.81 -0.02 9.66
N ARG A 234 8.09 -1.13 9.79
CA ARG A 234 6.86 -1.18 10.58
C ARG A 234 7.17 -1.34 12.07
N ILE A 235 6.40 -0.65 12.90
CA ILE A 235 6.31 -0.87 14.34
C ILE A 235 5.08 -1.74 14.58
N GLN A 236 5.26 -2.86 15.26
CA GLN A 236 4.21 -3.87 15.46
C GLN A 236 4.02 -4.12 16.95
N THR A 237 2.76 -4.06 17.41
CA THR A 237 2.42 -4.43 18.79
C THR A 237 2.87 -5.85 19.10
N ASP A 238 2.96 -6.19 20.36
CA ASP A 238 3.45 -7.44 20.92
C ASP A 238 4.88 -7.80 20.51
N LEU A 239 5.24 -7.72 19.21
CA LEU A 239 6.59 -8.01 18.76
C LEU A 239 7.60 -7.04 19.37
N ASP A 240 7.35 -5.72 19.23
CA ASP A 240 8.25 -4.71 19.79
C ASP A 240 8.29 -4.83 21.33
N GLY A 241 7.13 -5.03 21.99
CA GLY A 241 7.06 -5.24 23.43
C GLY A 241 7.75 -6.52 23.92
N VAL A 242 7.63 -7.62 23.17
CA VAL A 242 8.32 -8.89 23.49
C VAL A 242 9.84 -8.74 23.38
N LEU A 243 10.34 -7.99 22.38
CA LEU A 243 11.77 -7.78 22.19
C LEU A 243 12.42 -6.95 23.32
N ASP A 244 11.63 -6.20 24.08
CA ASP A 244 12.11 -5.43 25.24
C ASP A 244 12.28 -6.29 26.50
N LEU A 245 11.74 -7.53 26.51
CA LEU A 245 11.91 -8.45 27.64
C LEU A 245 13.26 -9.18 27.59
N PRO A 246 13.84 -9.54 28.75
CA PRO A 246 14.95 -10.49 28.81
C PRO A 246 14.59 -11.83 28.13
N ALA A 247 15.59 -12.50 27.57
CA ALA A 247 15.35 -13.71 26.75
C ALA A 247 14.70 -14.87 27.51
N ASP A 248 14.99 -15.05 28.78
CA ASP A 248 14.39 -16.00 29.68
C ASP A 248 12.90 -15.68 29.93
N GLU A 249 12.57 -14.42 30.17
CA GLU A 249 11.19 -13.97 30.35
C GLU A 249 10.38 -14.11 29.04
N GLN A 250 10.97 -13.86 27.87
CA GLN A 250 10.32 -14.10 26.58
C GLN A 250 9.88 -15.56 26.44
N LEU A 251 10.71 -16.51 26.88
CA LEU A 251 10.42 -17.93 26.82
C LEU A 251 9.38 -18.38 27.84
N GLU A 252 9.43 -17.81 29.06
CA GLU A 252 8.51 -18.16 30.15
C GLU A 252 7.11 -17.60 29.94
N ALA A 253 6.99 -16.40 29.41
CA ALA A 253 5.71 -15.70 29.23
C ALA A 253 4.76 -16.40 28.25
N LYS A 254 5.27 -17.28 27.36
CA LYS A 254 4.48 -18.05 26.36
C LYS A 254 3.51 -17.16 25.57
N ILE A 255 3.93 -15.94 25.25
CA ILE A 255 3.10 -14.94 24.58
C ILE A 255 2.78 -15.39 23.16
N ALA A 256 1.50 -15.41 22.81
CA ALA A 256 1.08 -15.55 21.41
C ALA A 256 1.19 -14.18 20.73
N VAL A 257 2.33 -13.92 20.07
CA VAL A 257 2.61 -12.64 19.43
C VAL A 257 1.58 -12.34 18.35
N GLN A 258 0.92 -11.20 18.45
CA GLN A 258 0.05 -10.62 17.41
C GLN A 258 0.79 -9.44 16.79
N ASN A 259 1.02 -9.49 15.47
CA ASN A 259 1.74 -8.42 14.77
C ASN A 259 0.74 -7.40 14.21
N VAL A 260 0.18 -6.56 15.08
CA VAL A 260 -0.67 -5.43 14.67
C VAL A 260 0.22 -4.24 14.36
N GLU A 261 0.16 -3.76 13.13
CA GLU A 261 0.89 -2.56 12.72
C GLU A 261 0.28 -1.31 13.35
N ILE A 262 1.08 -0.56 14.09
CA ILE A 262 0.68 0.68 14.79
C ILE A 262 1.41 1.92 14.29
N GLY A 263 2.46 1.75 13.49
CA GLY A 263 3.24 2.88 12.99
C GLY A 263 4.43 2.47 12.13
N HIS A 264 5.16 3.48 11.69
CA HIS A 264 6.34 3.32 10.84
C HIS A 264 7.51 4.13 11.39
N MET A 265 8.71 3.63 11.17
CA MET A 265 9.97 4.33 11.41
C MET A 265 10.70 4.53 10.09
N GLY A 266 11.20 5.73 9.84
CA GLY A 266 12.08 5.98 8.70
C GLY A 266 13.40 5.22 8.81
N ALA A 267 13.90 4.76 7.67
CA ALA A 267 15.15 4.02 7.60
C ALA A 267 15.97 4.46 6.40
N THR A 268 17.27 4.16 6.43
CA THR A 268 18.17 4.31 5.29
C THR A 268 18.79 2.97 4.93
N MET A 269 19.22 2.85 3.69
CA MET A 269 19.92 1.68 3.20
C MET A 269 21.32 2.08 2.74
N ARG A 270 22.29 1.18 2.88
CA ARG A 270 23.66 1.44 2.39
C ARG A 270 23.63 1.61 0.87
N GLU A 271 24.39 2.59 0.36
CA GLU A 271 24.39 2.97 -1.06
C GLU A 271 24.69 1.78 -2.00
N SER A 272 25.57 0.86 -1.59
CA SER A 272 25.89 -0.34 -2.38
C SER A 272 24.70 -1.28 -2.64
N GLN A 273 23.53 -1.05 -2.02
CA GLN A 273 22.32 -1.81 -2.27
C GLN A 273 21.32 -1.05 -3.15
N LEU A 274 21.51 0.26 -3.32
CA LEU A 274 20.52 1.10 -4.03
C LEU A 274 20.33 0.68 -5.48
N GLU A 275 21.39 0.26 -6.19
CA GLU A 275 21.25 -0.23 -7.57
C GLU A 275 20.29 -1.42 -7.66
N LYS A 276 20.41 -2.40 -6.75
CA LYS A 276 19.50 -3.57 -6.71
C LYS A 276 18.05 -3.15 -6.40
N ILE A 277 17.89 -2.13 -5.57
CA ILE A 277 16.56 -1.61 -5.20
C ILE A 277 15.92 -0.87 -6.38
N PHE A 278 16.67 0.00 -7.06
CA PHE A 278 16.19 0.68 -8.27
C PHE A 278 15.86 -0.30 -9.38
N ASP A 279 16.75 -1.26 -9.66
CA ASP A 279 16.53 -2.32 -10.65
C ASP A 279 15.24 -3.13 -10.35
N ALA A 280 14.97 -3.44 -9.09
CA ALA A 280 13.72 -4.10 -8.72
C ALA A 280 12.50 -3.20 -8.98
N GLY A 281 12.57 -1.90 -8.63
CA GLY A 281 11.50 -0.94 -8.90
C GLY A 281 11.21 -0.76 -10.38
N GLU A 282 12.25 -0.62 -11.20
CA GLU A 282 12.14 -0.44 -12.65
C GLU A 282 11.55 -1.69 -13.34
N ARG A 283 12.05 -2.88 -13.00
CA ARG A 283 11.51 -4.15 -13.53
C ARG A 283 10.05 -4.37 -13.13
N PHE A 284 9.68 -3.98 -11.91
CA PHE A 284 8.29 -4.05 -11.46
C PHE A 284 7.39 -3.13 -12.29
N VAL A 285 7.80 -1.88 -12.52
CA VAL A 285 7.07 -0.91 -13.35
C VAL A 285 6.90 -1.43 -14.77
N GLU A 286 7.97 -1.91 -15.43
CA GLU A 286 7.90 -2.46 -16.79
C GLU A 286 6.94 -3.66 -16.88
N THR A 287 6.97 -4.54 -15.89
CA THR A 287 6.02 -5.66 -15.82
C THR A 287 4.58 -5.16 -15.69
N CYS A 288 4.34 -4.15 -14.86
CA CYS A 288 3.01 -3.58 -14.69
C CYS A 288 2.49 -2.90 -15.97
N LYS A 289 3.36 -2.28 -16.79
CA LYS A 289 2.97 -1.70 -18.08
C LYS A 289 2.35 -2.77 -19.01
N THR A 290 2.93 -3.95 -19.00
CA THR A 290 2.46 -5.07 -19.85
C THR A 290 1.24 -5.77 -19.28
N GLU A 291 1.22 -6.04 -17.96
CA GLU A 291 0.21 -6.89 -17.35
C GLU A 291 -1.07 -6.15 -16.95
N TYR A 292 -0.95 -4.86 -16.65
CA TYR A 292 -2.05 -3.99 -16.23
C TYR A 292 -2.05 -2.65 -16.98
N PRO A 293 -2.23 -2.63 -18.33
CA PRO A 293 -2.27 -1.36 -19.08
C PRO A 293 -3.25 -0.35 -18.46
N PRO A 294 -2.87 0.91 -18.31
CA PRO A 294 -1.68 1.60 -18.84
C PRO A 294 -0.42 1.47 -17.96
N GLY A 295 -0.34 0.50 -17.08
CA GLY A 295 0.75 0.27 -16.14
C GLY A 295 0.48 0.87 -14.78
N LEU A 296 1.49 0.80 -13.93
CA LEU A 296 1.50 1.50 -12.65
C LEU A 296 1.66 3.00 -12.92
N ILE A 297 1.05 3.85 -12.14
CA ILE A 297 1.20 5.31 -12.19
C ILE A 297 1.28 5.81 -10.76
N GLY A 298 2.33 6.56 -10.43
CA GLY A 298 2.49 7.15 -9.11
C GLY A 298 3.14 6.21 -8.09
N LEU A 299 2.62 6.25 -6.88
CA LEU A 299 3.22 5.60 -5.71
C LEU A 299 3.07 4.08 -5.71
N PHE A 300 4.13 3.41 -5.30
CA PHE A 300 4.12 1.99 -4.95
C PHE A 300 5.19 1.67 -3.91
N ALA A 301 5.06 0.55 -3.23
CA ALA A 301 6.07 0.06 -2.31
C ALA A 301 6.35 -1.43 -2.52
N LEU A 302 7.64 -1.78 -2.50
CA LEU A 302 8.12 -3.15 -2.44
C LEU A 302 8.54 -3.43 -0.99
N GLN A 303 7.82 -4.31 -0.33
CA GLN A 303 8.06 -4.64 1.08
C GLN A 303 8.80 -5.96 1.16
N GLY A 304 9.94 -5.95 1.81
CA GLY A 304 10.84 -7.10 1.76
C GLY A 304 11.81 -7.20 2.92
N ALA A 305 12.76 -8.09 2.76
CA ALA A 305 13.89 -8.23 3.67
C ALA A 305 15.19 -8.37 2.88
N VAL A 306 16.25 -7.80 3.41
CA VAL A 306 17.62 -8.00 2.91
C VAL A 306 18.27 -9.07 3.79
N ASP A 307 18.66 -10.19 3.17
CA ASP A 307 19.27 -11.33 3.87
C ASP A 307 20.77 -11.12 4.15
N LYS A 308 21.41 -12.12 4.76
CA LYS A 308 22.85 -12.10 5.08
C LYS A 308 23.77 -12.01 3.85
N ASN A 309 23.27 -12.38 2.67
CA ASN A 309 24.00 -12.33 1.40
C ASN A 309 23.74 -10.98 0.67
N LEU A 310 23.07 -10.04 1.33
CA LEU A 310 22.66 -8.74 0.78
C LEU A 310 21.72 -8.89 -0.43
N GLU A 311 20.88 -9.92 -0.42
CA GLU A 311 19.84 -10.12 -1.42
C GLU A 311 18.50 -9.60 -0.91
N PHE A 312 17.82 -8.82 -1.74
CA PHE A 312 16.51 -8.25 -1.42
C PHE A 312 15.40 -9.20 -1.89
N TYR A 313 14.63 -9.71 -0.93
CA TYR A 313 13.45 -10.55 -1.16
C TYR A 313 12.20 -9.75 -0.90
N VAL A 314 11.30 -9.69 -1.87
CA VAL A 314 10.02 -8.98 -1.76
C VAL A 314 8.90 -9.97 -1.46
N PHE A 315 8.10 -9.71 -0.43
CA PHE A 315 7.01 -10.58 0.01
C PHE A 315 5.65 -9.86 0.10
N ASP A 316 5.62 -8.56 -0.16
CA ASP A 316 4.37 -7.79 -0.21
C ASP A 316 4.55 -6.55 -1.10
N VAL A 317 3.50 -6.14 -1.80
CA VAL A 317 3.50 -4.98 -2.69
C VAL A 317 2.29 -4.10 -2.39
N SER A 318 2.51 -2.81 -2.33
CA SER A 318 1.44 -1.81 -2.31
C SER A 318 1.44 -1.03 -3.63
N PRO A 319 0.51 -1.27 -4.57
CA PRO A 319 0.46 -0.55 -5.86
C PRO A 319 -0.35 0.78 -5.75
N ARG A 320 -0.20 1.48 -4.65
CA ARG A 320 -0.90 2.72 -4.27
C ARG A 320 -0.08 3.46 -3.21
N ILE A 321 -0.58 4.60 -2.70
CA ILE A 321 0.12 5.31 -1.63
C ILE A 321 0.33 4.40 -0.41
N PRO A 322 1.57 4.15 0.01
CA PRO A 322 1.87 3.41 1.23
C PRO A 322 1.60 4.28 2.47
N GLY A 323 1.48 3.67 3.65
CA GLY A 323 1.24 4.36 4.91
C GLY A 323 2.55 4.79 5.59
N CYS A 324 3.35 5.63 4.95
CA CYS A 324 4.69 5.96 5.43
C CYS A 324 4.97 7.48 5.52
N PRO A 325 4.18 8.27 6.28
CA PRO A 325 4.41 9.72 6.39
C PRO A 325 5.78 10.06 6.98
N CYS A 326 6.39 9.17 7.73
CA CYS A 326 7.74 9.35 8.27
C CYS A 326 8.82 9.53 7.20
N VAL A 327 8.60 9.08 5.98
CA VAL A 327 9.57 9.21 4.88
C VAL A 327 9.84 10.66 4.53
N GLU A 328 8.85 11.57 4.60
CA GLU A 328 9.04 13.00 4.31
C GLU A 328 10.16 13.62 5.17
N PRO A 329 10.10 13.60 6.51
CA PRO A 329 11.15 14.22 7.33
C PRO A 329 12.43 13.40 7.42
N THR A 330 12.39 12.08 7.23
CA THR A 330 13.54 11.21 7.55
C THR A 330 14.29 10.71 6.33
N SER A 331 13.69 10.72 5.14
CA SER A 331 14.35 10.23 3.93
C SER A 331 15.33 11.27 3.36
N PRO A 332 16.59 10.89 3.10
CA PRO A 332 17.52 11.75 2.39
C PRO A 332 17.31 11.72 0.86
N TYR A 333 16.72 10.67 0.29
CA TYR A 333 16.73 10.40 -1.15
C TYR A 333 15.99 11.46 -1.97
N MET A 334 14.82 11.89 -1.52
CA MET A 334 14.09 12.97 -2.18
C MET A 334 14.77 14.32 -2.01
N LYS A 335 15.48 14.54 -0.90
CA LYS A 335 16.32 15.74 -0.72
C LYS A 335 17.48 15.76 -1.70
N TYR A 336 18.10 14.61 -1.99
CA TYR A 336 19.15 14.51 -3.00
C TYR A 336 18.65 14.85 -4.41
N LYS A 337 17.42 14.42 -4.75
CA LYS A 337 16.82 14.68 -6.04
C LYS A 337 16.25 16.10 -6.19
N TYR A 338 15.52 16.59 -5.20
CA TYR A 338 14.75 17.84 -5.28
C TYR A 338 15.34 19.01 -4.47
N GLY A 339 16.42 18.79 -3.72
CA GLY A 339 17.01 19.80 -2.83
C GLY A 339 16.11 20.20 -1.66
N ARG A 340 15.00 19.48 -1.45
CA ARG A 340 14.01 19.73 -0.39
C ARG A 340 13.29 18.44 0.02
N GLU A 341 12.57 18.51 1.14
CA GLU A 341 11.71 17.42 1.58
C GLU A 341 10.52 17.26 0.63
N VAL A 342 10.30 16.03 0.18
CA VAL A 342 9.16 15.65 -0.66
C VAL A 342 8.63 14.32 -0.14
N GLY A 343 7.50 14.38 0.54
CA GLY A 343 6.78 13.20 1.00
C GLY A 343 5.91 12.58 -0.10
N PRO A 344 5.39 11.38 0.13
CA PRO A 344 4.53 10.68 -0.81
C PRO A 344 3.33 11.52 -1.30
N GLY A 345 2.59 12.14 -0.38
CA GLY A 345 1.44 12.99 -0.73
C GLY A 345 1.86 14.20 -1.57
N ARG A 346 2.98 14.84 -1.24
CA ARG A 346 3.52 15.96 -2.00
C ARG A 346 3.93 15.56 -3.40
N ARG A 347 4.57 14.38 -3.54
CA ARG A 347 5.01 13.90 -4.86
C ARG A 347 3.81 13.62 -5.80
N VAL A 348 2.71 13.08 -5.25
CA VAL A 348 1.45 12.94 -5.99
C VAL A 348 0.93 14.30 -6.45
N ALA A 349 0.87 15.28 -5.55
CA ALA A 349 0.39 16.62 -5.89
C ALA A 349 1.26 17.30 -6.97
N MET A 350 2.59 17.13 -6.90
CA MET A 350 3.51 17.63 -7.93
C MET A 350 3.21 17.01 -9.31
N GLU A 351 2.94 15.69 -9.38
CA GLU A 351 2.61 15.02 -10.65
C GLU A 351 1.27 15.50 -11.22
N ILE A 352 0.23 15.58 -10.40
CA ILE A 352 -1.09 16.05 -10.82
C ILE A 352 -0.98 17.50 -11.33
N ARG A 353 -0.31 18.40 -10.58
CA ARG A 353 -0.09 19.78 -11.03
C ARG A 353 0.72 19.89 -12.32
N LYS A 354 1.71 19.04 -12.48
CA LYS A 354 2.50 18.96 -13.71
C LYS A 354 1.65 18.49 -14.89
N ALA A 355 0.81 17.47 -14.68
CA ALA A 355 -0.14 16.99 -15.67
C ALA A 355 -1.13 18.07 -16.10
N VAL A 356 -1.71 18.78 -15.15
CA VAL A 356 -2.62 19.91 -15.40
C VAL A 356 -1.94 21.02 -16.21
N ARG A 357 -0.74 21.47 -15.78
CA ARG A 357 -0.01 22.54 -16.52
C ARG A 357 0.40 22.15 -17.94
N LYS A 358 0.58 20.86 -18.21
CA LYS A 358 0.92 20.33 -19.53
C LYS A 358 -0.31 19.90 -20.34
N GLU A 359 -1.52 20.09 -19.82
CA GLU A 359 -2.78 19.63 -20.44
C GLU A 359 -2.76 18.09 -20.71
N ARG A 360 -2.19 17.31 -19.79
CA ARG A 360 -1.99 15.86 -19.87
C ARG A 360 -2.60 15.12 -18.70
N LEU A 361 -3.65 15.69 -18.07
CA LEU A 361 -4.26 15.10 -16.86
C LEU A 361 -4.77 13.67 -17.13
N GLU A 362 -5.30 13.42 -18.32
CA GLU A 362 -5.83 12.11 -18.74
C GLU A 362 -4.76 11.01 -18.83
N GLU A 363 -3.46 11.37 -18.82
CA GLU A 363 -2.39 10.38 -18.82
C GLU A 363 -2.09 9.81 -17.43
N VAL A 364 -2.42 10.55 -16.37
CA VAL A 364 -2.12 10.17 -15.00
C VAL A 364 -3.34 9.70 -14.19
N VAL A 365 -4.51 9.67 -14.84
CA VAL A 365 -5.77 9.21 -14.23
C VAL A 365 -6.41 8.06 -14.99
N THR A 366 -7.22 7.29 -14.26
CA THR A 366 -8.07 6.25 -14.86
C THR A 366 -9.49 6.35 -14.32
#